data_9e950bc9fd3c27bf242b54ff518cc13c
#
_entry.id   9e950bc9fd3c27bf242b54ff518cc13c
#
_cell.length_a   1.000
_cell.length_b   1.000
_cell.length_c   1.000
_cell.angle_alpha   90.00
_cell.angle_beta   90.00
_cell.angle_gamma   90.00
#
_symmetry.space_group_name_H-M   'P 1'
#
loop_
_entity.id
_entity.type
_entity.pdbx_description
1 polymer ?
#
loop_
_entity_poly.entity_id
_entity_poly.type
_entity_poly.pdbx_seq_one_letter_code
_entity_poly.pdbx_strand_id
1 'polypeptide(L)'
;MKIKIEDYPTFDKTLDKKETEEKTKKILKKIGKLQYKMYGQNKFSLLIIFQGIDASGKDGVTKDLIEYCNAVGIKIHSFKKPTEDEFAHDFLRRVHEVTPGRGEMQIFVRSHYEDILVPSVEKYIPEEIIDRRYNMINDFERLVESNNTRVLKFFLHVSKEAQKERLKERIKCKKKHWKH
;
A
#
# COMPACT_ATOMS: atom_id res chain seq x y z
N MET A 1 -20.63 3.74 -10.47
CA MET A 1 -20.43 5.15 -10.05
C MET A 1 -18.92 5.44 -10.10
N LYS A 2 -18.49 6.46 -10.84
CA LYS A 2 -17.06 6.79 -10.96
C LYS A 2 -16.71 7.69 -9.76
N ILE A 3 -15.87 7.20 -8.85
CA ILE A 3 -15.38 7.97 -7.70
C ILE A 3 -14.36 8.99 -8.21
N LYS A 4 -14.55 10.26 -7.89
CA LYS A 4 -13.57 11.31 -8.14
C LYS A 4 -12.85 11.63 -6.83
N ILE A 5 -11.53 11.56 -6.84
CA ILE A 5 -10.71 11.83 -5.64
C ILE A 5 -10.89 13.26 -5.15
N GLU A 6 -11.16 14.18 -6.08
CA GLU A 6 -11.41 15.60 -5.80
C GLU A 6 -12.63 15.85 -4.89
N ASP A 7 -13.58 14.91 -4.87
CA ASP A 7 -14.77 15.01 -4.04
C ASP A 7 -14.49 14.69 -2.54
N TYR A 8 -13.27 14.25 -2.22
CA TYR A 8 -12.88 13.87 -0.86
C TYR A 8 -11.90 14.89 -0.27
N PRO A 9 -12.15 15.38 0.97
CA PRO A 9 -11.25 16.32 1.61
C PRO A 9 -9.91 15.65 1.95
N THR A 10 -8.83 16.42 1.82
CA THR A 10 -7.46 15.99 2.22
C THR A 10 -7.17 16.23 3.70
N PHE A 11 -8.05 16.93 4.39
CA PHE A 11 -7.90 17.33 5.79
C PHE A 11 -9.26 17.44 6.47
N ASP A 12 -9.38 16.90 7.67
CA ASP A 12 -10.55 17.06 8.53
C ASP A 12 -10.23 18.05 9.66
N LYS A 13 -10.88 19.21 9.61
CA LYS A 13 -10.70 20.30 10.59
C LYS A 13 -11.37 20.01 11.93
N THR A 14 -12.23 19.01 12.01
CA THR A 14 -12.96 18.66 13.24
C THR A 14 -12.15 17.80 14.19
N LEU A 15 -11.04 17.23 13.71
CA LEU A 15 -10.21 16.33 14.48
C LEU A 15 -9.17 17.10 15.31
N ASP A 16 -9.19 16.91 16.63
CA ASP A 16 -8.08 17.32 17.50
C ASP A 16 -6.87 16.38 17.29
N LYS A 17 -5.70 16.98 17.08
CA LYS A 17 -4.48 16.22 16.79
C LYS A 17 -4.10 15.27 17.91
N LYS A 18 -4.08 15.77 19.15
CA LYS A 18 -3.63 14.99 20.32
C LYS A 18 -4.58 13.83 20.62
N GLU A 19 -5.88 14.10 20.58
CA GLU A 19 -6.90 13.06 20.78
C GLU A 19 -6.83 12.00 19.69
N THR A 20 -6.63 12.41 18.42
CA THR A 20 -6.49 11.50 17.29
C THR A 20 -5.23 10.63 17.41
N GLU A 21 -4.10 11.19 17.81
CA GLU A 21 -2.86 10.42 18.06
C GLU A 21 -3.05 9.39 19.18
N GLU A 22 -3.71 9.74 20.27
CA GLU A 22 -4.01 8.80 21.36
C GLU A 22 -4.95 7.66 20.93
N LYS A 23 -6.01 8.00 20.20
CA LYS A 23 -6.94 6.99 19.62
C LYS A 23 -6.21 6.06 18.66
N THR A 24 -5.42 6.63 17.76
CA THR A 24 -4.61 5.87 16.79
C THR A 24 -3.68 4.89 17.51
N LYS A 25 -2.96 5.33 18.53
CA LYS A 25 -2.09 4.46 19.32
C LYS A 25 -2.84 3.30 19.97
N LYS A 26 -4.03 3.56 20.51
CA LYS A 26 -4.88 2.49 21.08
C LYS A 26 -5.33 1.47 20.03
N ILE A 27 -5.69 1.95 18.82
CA ILE A 27 -6.09 1.11 17.69
C ILE A 27 -4.91 0.26 17.20
N LEU A 28 -3.73 0.86 17.03
CA LEU A 28 -2.52 0.15 16.59
C LEU A 28 -2.15 -0.99 17.55
N LYS A 29 -2.25 -0.77 18.86
CA LYS A 29 -2.07 -1.84 19.87
C LYS A 29 -3.08 -2.98 19.72
N LYS A 30 -4.35 -2.66 19.36
CA LYS A 30 -5.36 -3.70 19.09
C LYS A 30 -5.03 -4.48 17.81
N ILE A 31 -4.58 -3.77 16.77
CA ILE A 31 -4.15 -4.39 15.50
C ILE A 31 -3.00 -5.37 15.77
N GLY A 32 -1.99 -4.98 16.55
CA GLY A 32 -0.90 -5.87 16.91
C GLY A 32 -1.36 -7.16 17.61
N LYS A 33 -2.30 -7.06 18.55
CA LYS A 33 -2.89 -8.24 19.22
C LYS A 33 -3.67 -9.14 18.23
N LEU A 34 -4.42 -8.53 17.30
CA LEU A 34 -5.18 -9.27 16.29
C LEU A 34 -4.25 -9.96 15.30
N GLN A 35 -3.17 -9.29 14.88
CA GLN A 35 -2.15 -9.83 13.98
C GLN A 35 -1.49 -11.07 14.63
N TYR A 36 -1.08 -10.97 15.88
CA TYR A 36 -0.49 -12.10 16.61
C TYR A 36 -1.47 -13.28 16.71
N LYS A 37 -2.75 -13.01 17.00
CA LYS A 37 -3.80 -14.04 17.02
C LYS A 37 -4.01 -14.68 15.64
N MET A 38 -4.04 -13.86 14.58
CA MET A 38 -4.17 -14.35 13.20
C MET A 38 -3.00 -15.26 12.83
N TYR A 39 -1.77 -14.86 13.19
CA TYR A 39 -0.57 -15.66 12.97
C TYR A 39 -0.68 -17.03 13.66
N GLY A 40 -1.03 -17.08 14.95
CA GLY A 40 -1.19 -18.32 15.69
C GLY A 40 -2.32 -19.21 15.21
N GLN A 41 -3.40 -18.63 14.66
CA GLN A 41 -4.52 -19.40 14.10
C GLN A 41 -4.20 -20.03 12.73
N ASN A 42 -3.31 -19.45 11.97
CA ASN A 42 -2.90 -19.91 10.64
C ASN A 42 -4.07 -20.27 9.68
N LYS A 43 -5.16 -19.48 9.73
CA LYS A 43 -6.38 -19.73 8.94
C LYS A 43 -6.60 -18.69 7.85
N PHE A 44 -6.34 -17.44 8.17
CA PHE A 44 -6.56 -16.28 7.31
C PHE A 44 -5.25 -15.54 7.10
N SER A 45 -5.20 -14.75 6.05
CA SER A 45 -4.11 -13.81 5.79
C SER A 45 -4.65 -12.42 5.47
N LEU A 46 -3.77 -11.42 5.56
CA LEU A 46 -4.12 -10.04 5.32
C LEU A 46 -3.14 -9.40 4.34
N LEU A 47 -3.68 -8.88 3.24
CA LEU A 47 -2.95 -8.07 2.28
C LEU A 47 -3.38 -6.61 2.45
N ILE A 48 -2.45 -5.76 2.87
CA ILE A 48 -2.67 -4.31 3.01
C ILE A 48 -1.93 -3.60 1.88
N ILE A 49 -2.63 -2.76 1.15
CA ILE A 49 -2.08 -2.00 0.02
C ILE A 49 -2.13 -0.52 0.37
N PHE A 50 -0.97 0.13 0.44
CA PHE A 50 -0.86 1.58 0.55
C PHE A 50 -0.48 2.18 -0.80
N GLN A 51 -1.40 2.97 -1.35
CA GLN A 51 -1.23 3.68 -2.61
C GLN A 51 -1.35 5.19 -2.40
N GLY A 52 -0.78 5.99 -3.27
CA GLY A 52 -0.83 7.45 -3.21
C GLY A 52 0.37 8.09 -3.91
N ILE A 53 0.27 9.38 -4.18
CA ILE A 53 1.32 10.18 -4.83
C ILE A 53 2.64 10.12 -4.06
N ASP A 54 3.73 10.58 -4.67
CA ASP A 54 5.01 10.64 -3.96
C ASP A 54 4.90 11.60 -2.76
N ALA A 55 5.65 11.28 -1.69
CA ALA A 55 5.57 11.96 -0.40
C ALA A 55 4.18 11.92 0.29
N SER A 56 3.25 11.03 -0.13
CA SER A 56 1.94 10.88 0.55
C SER A 56 2.02 10.30 1.97
N GLY A 57 3.16 9.73 2.36
CA GLY A 57 3.36 9.22 3.72
C GLY A 57 3.27 7.69 3.85
N LYS A 58 3.28 6.95 2.75
CA LYS A 58 3.19 5.48 2.74
C LYS A 58 4.15 4.80 3.72
N ASP A 59 5.43 5.18 3.70
CA ASP A 59 6.45 4.60 4.60
C ASP A 59 6.16 4.91 6.07
N GLY A 60 5.65 6.12 6.38
CA GLY A 60 5.29 6.53 7.74
C GLY A 60 4.16 5.69 8.29
N VAL A 61 3.05 5.60 7.55
CA VAL A 61 1.89 4.79 7.95
C VAL A 61 2.28 3.32 8.11
N THR A 62 3.12 2.80 7.21
CA THR A 62 3.63 1.41 7.32
C THR A 62 4.42 1.22 8.60
N LYS A 63 5.35 2.14 8.91
CA LYS A 63 6.14 2.10 10.13
C LYS A 63 5.26 2.11 11.38
N ASP A 64 4.31 3.02 11.44
CA ASP A 64 3.41 3.16 12.60
C ASP A 64 2.52 1.90 12.76
N LEU A 65 2.06 1.33 11.63
CA LEU A 65 1.24 0.12 11.64
C LEU A 65 1.98 -1.08 12.25
N ILE A 66 3.25 -1.28 11.87
CA ILE A 66 4.02 -2.46 12.31
C ILE A 66 4.63 -2.29 13.71
N GLU A 67 4.68 -1.08 14.26
CA GLU A 67 5.32 -0.78 15.56
C GLU A 67 4.84 -1.68 16.70
N TYR A 68 3.56 -2.06 16.67
CA TYR A 68 2.93 -2.88 17.70
C TYR A 68 2.68 -4.33 17.26
N CYS A 69 3.12 -4.70 16.09
CA CYS A 69 2.91 -6.03 15.53
C CYS A 69 4.10 -6.95 15.78
N ASN A 70 3.87 -8.27 15.76
CA ASN A 70 4.95 -9.25 15.80
C ASN A 70 5.62 -9.36 14.43
N ALA A 71 6.91 -9.11 14.38
CA ALA A 71 7.71 -9.15 13.14
C ALA A 71 7.65 -10.50 12.40
N VAL A 72 7.49 -11.62 13.10
CA VAL A 72 7.45 -12.97 12.50
C VAL A 72 6.21 -13.13 11.63
N GLY A 73 5.21 -12.53 11.65
CA GLY A 73 4.01 -12.72 10.80
C GLY A 73 3.82 -11.58 9.79
N ILE A 74 4.84 -10.74 9.57
CA ILE A 74 4.72 -9.57 8.71
C ILE A 74 5.78 -9.57 7.63
N LYS A 75 5.34 -9.28 6.41
CA LYS A 75 6.21 -9.04 5.27
C LYS A 75 5.84 -7.69 4.65
N ILE A 76 6.85 -6.97 4.18
CA ILE A 76 6.67 -5.69 3.49
C ILE A 76 7.32 -5.80 2.13
N HIS A 77 6.58 -5.44 1.09
CA HIS A 77 7.10 -5.40 -0.27
C HIS A 77 6.83 -4.04 -0.90
N SER A 78 7.82 -3.54 -1.65
CA SER A 78 7.70 -2.30 -2.41
C SER A 78 8.02 -2.58 -3.86
N PHE A 79 7.00 -2.52 -4.71
CA PHE A 79 7.19 -2.72 -6.14
C PHE A 79 8.01 -1.59 -6.74
N LYS A 80 9.03 -1.97 -7.48
CA LYS A 80 9.88 -1.08 -8.29
C LYS A 80 9.59 -1.35 -9.77
N LYS A 81 10.30 -0.63 -10.65
CA LYS A 81 10.30 -0.94 -12.07
C LYS A 81 10.61 -2.44 -12.24
N PRO A 82 9.83 -3.17 -13.09
CA PRO A 82 10.10 -4.57 -13.36
C PRO A 82 11.53 -4.80 -13.87
N THR A 83 12.15 -5.90 -13.47
CA THR A 83 13.38 -6.39 -14.08
C THR A 83 13.09 -6.92 -15.48
N GLU A 84 14.12 -7.19 -16.28
CA GLU A 84 13.92 -7.78 -17.62
C GLU A 84 13.24 -9.15 -17.55
N ASP A 85 13.57 -9.98 -16.56
CA ASP A 85 12.93 -11.27 -16.32
C ASP A 85 11.45 -11.09 -15.92
N GLU A 86 11.15 -10.20 -14.99
CA GLU A 86 9.76 -9.89 -14.60
C GLU A 86 8.94 -9.35 -15.79
N PHE A 87 9.56 -8.54 -16.64
CA PHE A 87 8.90 -7.96 -17.81
C PHE A 87 8.64 -8.99 -18.93
N ALA A 88 9.47 -10.04 -19.03
CA ALA A 88 9.29 -11.15 -19.99
C ALA A 88 8.11 -12.06 -19.63
N HIS A 89 7.58 -11.95 -18.43
CA HIS A 89 6.45 -12.75 -17.96
C HIS A 89 5.18 -11.90 -17.82
N ASP A 90 4.06 -12.51 -17.43
CA ASP A 90 2.88 -11.76 -17.06
C ASP A 90 3.14 -10.90 -15.82
N PHE A 91 2.55 -9.72 -15.81
CA PHE A 91 2.85 -8.71 -14.79
C PHE A 91 2.39 -9.10 -13.37
N LEU A 92 1.49 -10.09 -13.23
CA LEU A 92 1.02 -10.58 -11.93
C LEU A 92 1.91 -11.67 -11.35
N ARG A 93 2.80 -12.30 -12.13
CA ARG A 93 3.74 -13.31 -11.62
C ARG A 93 4.50 -12.82 -10.38
N ARG A 94 5.14 -11.67 -10.49
CA ARG A 94 5.90 -11.07 -9.36
C ARG A 94 5.02 -10.68 -8.18
N VAL A 95 3.72 -10.48 -8.42
CA VAL A 95 2.75 -10.17 -7.36
C VAL A 95 2.36 -11.44 -6.61
N HIS A 96 2.12 -12.54 -7.33
CA HIS A 96 1.83 -13.85 -6.73
C HIS A 96 2.93 -14.32 -5.79
N GLU A 97 4.21 -14.11 -6.15
CA GLU A 97 5.36 -14.52 -5.34
C GLU A 97 5.41 -13.86 -3.95
N VAL A 98 4.79 -12.69 -3.82
CA VAL A 98 4.79 -11.90 -2.59
C VAL A 98 3.40 -11.81 -1.92
N THR A 99 2.43 -12.60 -2.36
CA THR A 99 1.14 -12.69 -1.66
C THR A 99 1.32 -13.38 -0.30
N PRO A 100 0.51 -13.01 0.71
CA PRO A 100 0.64 -13.59 2.04
C PRO A 100 0.16 -15.05 2.07
N GLY A 101 0.90 -15.91 2.75
CA GLY A 101 0.42 -17.20 3.20
C GLY A 101 -0.52 -17.08 4.40
N ARG A 102 -1.17 -18.19 4.78
CA ARG A 102 -2.05 -18.21 5.96
C ARG A 102 -1.30 -17.76 7.21
N GLY A 103 -1.94 -16.97 8.04
CA GLY A 103 -1.36 -16.38 9.25
C GLY A 103 -0.54 -15.12 8.99
N GLU A 104 -0.16 -14.84 7.75
CA GLU A 104 0.72 -13.71 7.42
C GLU A 104 -0.04 -12.42 7.13
N MET A 105 0.60 -11.30 7.48
CA MET A 105 0.22 -9.96 7.05
C MET A 105 1.26 -9.47 6.04
N GLN A 106 0.84 -9.24 4.80
CA GLN A 106 1.67 -8.65 3.75
C GLN A 106 1.27 -7.19 3.56
N ILE A 107 2.25 -6.29 3.52
CA ILE A 107 2.03 -4.88 3.26
C ILE A 107 2.71 -4.52 1.93
N PHE A 108 1.94 -3.99 1.00
CA PHE A 108 2.45 -3.42 -0.25
C PHE A 108 2.58 -1.90 -0.09
N VAL A 109 3.83 -1.41 -0.12
CA VAL A 109 4.15 0.02 -0.19
C VAL A 109 4.42 0.36 -1.65
N ARG A 110 3.44 0.90 -2.35
CA ARG A 110 3.18 0.75 -3.80
C ARG A 110 2.75 -0.69 -4.10
N SER A 111 2.09 -0.92 -5.20
CA SER A 111 1.51 -2.24 -5.44
C SER A 111 1.55 -2.64 -6.91
N HIS A 112 0.88 -3.71 -7.24
CA HIS A 112 0.61 -4.15 -8.61
C HIS A 112 -0.16 -3.10 -9.44
N TYR A 113 -0.74 -2.08 -8.83
CA TYR A 113 -1.29 -0.93 -9.57
C TYR A 113 -0.22 -0.07 -10.25
N GLU A 114 1.05 -0.17 -9.85
CA GLU A 114 2.16 0.48 -10.55
C GLU A 114 2.31 -0.05 -12.00
N ASP A 115 1.92 -1.31 -12.25
CA ASP A 115 1.90 -1.92 -13.58
C ASP A 115 0.77 -1.40 -14.50
N ILE A 116 -0.11 -0.55 -13.97
CA ILE A 116 -1.07 0.27 -14.72
C ILE A 116 -0.59 1.72 -14.76
N LEU A 117 -0.28 2.30 -13.60
CA LEU A 117 0.00 3.74 -13.46
C LEU A 117 1.26 4.15 -14.22
N VAL A 118 2.36 3.43 -14.05
CA VAL A 118 3.63 3.77 -14.69
C VAL A 118 3.54 3.62 -16.21
N PRO A 119 3.07 2.48 -16.77
CA PRO A 119 2.90 2.34 -18.22
C PRO A 119 1.96 3.36 -18.85
N SER A 120 0.91 3.79 -18.14
CA SER A 120 -0.03 4.79 -18.68
C SER A 120 0.60 6.18 -18.77
N VAL A 121 1.54 6.51 -17.88
CA VAL A 121 2.27 7.79 -17.90
C VAL A 121 3.43 7.75 -18.90
N GLU A 122 4.23 6.67 -18.87
CA GLU A 122 5.44 6.48 -19.68
C GLU A 122 5.15 5.99 -21.10
N LYS A 123 3.92 5.55 -21.37
CA LYS A 123 3.39 5.13 -22.71
C LYS A 123 4.21 4.04 -23.41
N TYR A 124 4.84 3.14 -22.65
CA TYR A 124 5.58 1.99 -23.22
C TYR A 124 4.73 0.72 -23.39
N ILE A 125 3.46 0.77 -22.98
CA ILE A 125 2.46 -0.28 -23.20
C ILE A 125 1.23 0.35 -23.84
N PRO A 126 0.61 -0.28 -24.86
CA PRO A 126 -0.62 0.20 -25.48
C PRO A 126 -1.76 0.37 -24.47
N GLU A 127 -2.58 1.40 -24.64
CA GLU A 127 -3.68 1.75 -23.73
C GLU A 127 -4.70 0.62 -23.60
N GLU A 128 -4.99 -0.09 -24.69
CA GLU A 128 -5.88 -1.26 -24.68
C GLU A 128 -5.40 -2.39 -23.76
N ILE A 129 -4.08 -2.55 -23.61
CA ILE A 129 -3.50 -3.53 -22.68
C ILE A 129 -3.65 -3.02 -21.26
N ILE A 130 -3.46 -1.72 -21.03
CA ILE A 130 -3.64 -1.09 -19.72
C ILE A 130 -5.08 -1.26 -19.25
N ASP A 131 -6.06 -1.01 -20.10
CA ASP A 131 -7.48 -1.17 -19.77
C ASP A 131 -7.84 -2.60 -19.38
N ARG A 132 -7.26 -3.58 -20.07
CA ARG A 132 -7.43 -5.00 -19.70
C ARG A 132 -6.80 -5.33 -18.34
N ARG A 133 -5.69 -4.70 -17.97
CA ARG A 133 -5.02 -4.92 -16.68
C ARG A 133 -5.88 -4.52 -15.47
N TYR A 134 -6.77 -3.54 -15.60
CA TYR A 134 -7.73 -3.21 -14.52
C TYR A 134 -8.61 -4.41 -14.15
N ASN A 135 -9.13 -5.12 -15.14
CA ASN A 135 -9.93 -6.31 -14.91
C ASN A 135 -9.10 -7.45 -14.34
N MET A 136 -7.89 -7.67 -14.88
CA MET A 136 -6.97 -8.71 -14.40
C MET A 136 -6.56 -8.50 -12.94
N ILE A 137 -6.33 -7.26 -12.51
CA ILE A 137 -6.05 -6.94 -11.11
C ILE A 137 -7.26 -7.23 -10.23
N ASN A 138 -8.46 -6.87 -10.65
CA ASN A 138 -9.67 -7.18 -9.89
C ASN A 138 -9.89 -8.70 -9.79
N ASP A 139 -9.60 -9.45 -10.86
CA ASP A 139 -9.69 -10.91 -10.86
C ASP A 139 -8.65 -11.53 -9.91
N PHE A 140 -7.42 -11.02 -9.93
CA PHE A 140 -6.38 -11.42 -9.00
C PHE A 140 -6.77 -11.17 -7.54
N GLU A 141 -7.29 -9.99 -7.23
CA GLU A 141 -7.75 -9.68 -5.87
C GLU A 141 -8.88 -10.62 -5.43
N ARG A 142 -9.85 -10.91 -6.31
CA ARG A 142 -10.89 -11.91 -6.04
C ARG A 142 -10.32 -13.32 -5.82
N LEU A 143 -9.31 -13.69 -6.60
CA LEU A 143 -8.63 -14.98 -6.45
C LEU A 143 -8.01 -15.11 -5.06
N VAL A 144 -7.23 -14.13 -4.61
CA VAL A 144 -6.59 -14.20 -3.29
C VAL A 144 -7.61 -14.11 -2.15
N GLU A 145 -8.69 -13.36 -2.31
CA GLU A 145 -9.79 -13.31 -1.34
C GLU A 145 -10.51 -14.66 -1.21
N SER A 146 -10.70 -15.39 -2.32
CA SER A 146 -11.28 -16.73 -2.30
C SER A 146 -10.42 -17.76 -1.56
N ASN A 147 -9.13 -17.47 -1.34
CA ASN A 147 -8.17 -18.28 -0.60
C ASN A 147 -7.93 -17.77 0.84
N ASN A 148 -8.96 -17.19 1.47
CA ASN A 148 -8.94 -16.69 2.83
C ASN A 148 -7.97 -15.52 3.09
N THR A 149 -7.61 -14.77 2.08
CA THR A 149 -6.84 -13.53 2.20
C THR A 149 -7.79 -12.34 2.19
N ARG A 150 -7.80 -11.52 3.24
CA ARG A 150 -8.52 -10.26 3.20
C ARG A 150 -7.66 -9.19 2.54
N VAL A 151 -8.18 -8.51 1.51
CA VAL A 151 -7.50 -7.39 0.83
C VAL A 151 -8.05 -6.08 1.38
N LEU A 152 -7.16 -5.20 1.88
CA LEU A 152 -7.48 -3.85 2.33
C LEU A 152 -6.65 -2.84 1.53
N LYS A 153 -7.33 -1.93 0.84
CA LYS A 153 -6.70 -0.90 0.01
C LYS A 153 -6.89 0.48 0.61
N PHE A 154 -5.79 1.20 0.79
CA PHE A 154 -5.77 2.56 1.32
C PHE A 154 -5.10 3.49 0.33
N PHE A 155 -5.84 4.48 -0.15
CA PHE A 155 -5.28 5.58 -0.93
C PHE A 155 -4.99 6.75 0.00
N LEU A 156 -3.71 7.13 0.10
CA LEU A 156 -3.28 8.24 0.94
C LEU A 156 -3.46 9.56 0.20
N HIS A 157 -4.63 10.16 0.38
CA HIS A 157 -4.99 11.41 -0.25
C HIS A 157 -4.42 12.59 0.53
N VAL A 158 -3.46 13.30 -0.06
CA VAL A 158 -2.79 14.46 0.54
C VAL A 158 -2.89 15.68 -0.37
N SER A 159 -2.95 16.87 0.21
CA SER A 159 -2.96 18.09 -0.57
C SER A 159 -1.60 18.36 -1.21
N LYS A 160 -1.60 19.17 -2.28
CA LYS A 160 -0.36 19.60 -2.96
C LYS A 160 0.57 20.37 -2.02
N GLU A 161 0.00 21.16 -1.10
CA GLU A 161 0.73 21.91 -0.08
C GLU A 161 1.44 20.95 0.88
N ALA A 162 0.73 19.96 1.43
CA ALA A 162 1.31 18.97 2.33
C ALA A 162 2.39 18.14 1.62
N GLN A 163 2.17 17.76 0.37
CA GLN A 163 3.18 17.08 -0.45
C GLN A 163 4.43 17.93 -0.61
N LYS A 164 4.27 19.21 -0.99
CA LYS A 164 5.38 20.18 -1.17
C LYS A 164 6.20 20.34 0.09
N GLU A 165 5.56 20.49 1.25
CA GLU A 165 6.25 20.58 2.53
C GLU A 165 7.08 19.32 2.84
N ARG A 166 6.51 18.14 2.66
CA ARG A 166 7.22 16.87 2.89
C ARG A 166 8.40 16.69 1.93
N LEU A 167 8.28 17.13 0.67
CA LEU A 167 9.38 17.11 -0.29
C LEU A 167 10.50 18.09 0.14
N LYS A 168 10.17 19.30 0.59
CA LYS A 168 11.15 20.26 1.13
C LYS A 168 11.87 19.69 2.36
N GLU A 169 11.14 19.05 3.28
CA GLU A 169 11.76 18.37 4.44
C GLU A 169 12.71 17.25 4.02
N ARG A 170 12.36 16.49 2.97
CA ARG A 170 13.21 15.44 2.42
C ARG A 170 14.55 16.01 1.93
N ILE A 171 14.52 17.13 1.20
CA ILE A 171 15.72 17.82 0.70
C ILE A 171 16.59 18.33 1.84
N LYS A 172 15.98 18.91 2.87
CA LYS A 172 16.71 19.46 4.04
C LYS A 172 17.34 18.40 4.94
N CYS A 173 16.75 17.21 5.00
CA CYS A 173 17.17 16.15 5.90
C CYS A 173 18.19 15.21 5.25
N LYS A 174 19.49 15.35 5.61
CA LYS A 174 20.58 14.49 5.11
C LYS A 174 20.30 12.98 5.21
N LYS A 175 19.62 12.54 6.27
CA LYS A 175 19.23 11.13 6.46
C LYS A 175 18.21 10.62 5.44
N LYS A 176 17.55 11.51 4.69
CA LYS A 176 16.54 11.18 3.67
C LYS A 176 17.08 11.32 2.23
N HIS A 177 18.34 11.71 2.02
CA HIS A 177 18.91 11.95 0.70
C HIS A 177 18.98 10.69 -0.20
N TRP A 178 18.98 9.49 0.38
CA TRP A 178 18.93 8.24 -0.38
C TRP A 178 17.61 8.03 -1.16
N LYS A 179 16.60 8.88 -0.93
CA LYS A 179 15.29 8.84 -1.63
C LYS A 179 15.22 9.78 -2.83
N HIS A 180 16.35 10.39 -3.23
CA HIS A 180 16.44 11.25 -4.42
C HIS A 180 16.80 10.42 -5.65
#